data_6e9d5a14bf24bf15051dfdd5a7989e5a
#
_entry.id   6e9d5a14bf24bf15051dfdd5a7989e5a
#
_cell.length_a   1.000
_cell.length_b   1.000
_cell.length_c   1.000
_cell.angle_alpha   90.00
_cell.angle_beta   90.00
_cell.angle_gamma   90.00
#
_symmetry.space_group_name_H-M   'P 1'
#
loop_
_entity.id
_entity.type
_entity.pdbx_description
1 polymer ?
#
loop_
_entity_poly.entity_id
_entity_poly.type
_entity_poly.pdbx_seq_one_letter_code
_entity_poly.pdbx_strand_id
1 'polypeptide(L)'
;SDINKETNQPYGLDFPVITIKDIVRAQETLLDHLGIKKLLCATGGSMGGMQLLQFCTTFPERTFSAIPIACSSSHSAQNIALNELARQAIMADPVWDNGKYFLKNTQPKNGLAVARMVGHISYLYEQGMQEKYGRKLQEKADYEFSFNADFQVESYLRHQGSSFVERFDANSILYITRAMDYFDLTKQFKGGLTEA
;
A
#
# COMPACT_ATOMS: atom_id res chain seq x y z
N SER A 1 -2.07 16.84 -1.42
CA SER A 1 -0.61 16.76 -1.55
C SER A 1 0.01 18.11 -1.25
N ASP A 2 1.21 18.11 -0.70
CA ASP A 2 1.92 19.35 -0.41
C ASP A 2 2.24 20.13 -1.68
N ILE A 3 2.23 21.46 -1.54
CA ILE A 3 2.55 22.38 -2.62
C ILE A 3 4.05 22.71 -2.56
N ASN A 4 4.73 22.54 -3.67
CA ASN A 4 6.09 23.01 -3.84
C ASN A 4 6.07 24.54 -3.82
N LYS A 5 6.75 25.14 -2.85
CA LYS A 5 6.75 26.59 -2.62
C LYS A 5 7.42 27.39 -3.76
N GLU A 6 8.33 26.75 -4.50
CA GLU A 6 9.03 27.40 -5.62
C GLU A 6 8.15 27.46 -6.89
N THR A 7 7.38 26.41 -7.13
CA THR A 7 6.54 26.29 -8.35
C THR A 7 5.07 26.67 -8.11
N ASN A 8 4.65 26.75 -6.85
CA ASN A 8 3.26 26.89 -6.42
C ASN A 8 2.32 25.80 -7.00
N GLN A 9 2.87 24.62 -7.27
CA GLN A 9 2.16 23.45 -7.78
C GLN A 9 2.33 22.26 -6.82
N PRO A 10 1.42 21.28 -6.82
CA PRO A 10 1.66 20.02 -6.12
C PRO A 10 2.96 19.38 -6.58
N TYR A 11 3.70 18.77 -5.66
CA TYR A 11 4.96 18.10 -5.99
C TYR A 11 4.82 16.99 -7.05
N GLY A 12 3.69 16.27 -7.07
CA GLY A 12 3.55 15.12 -7.95
C GLY A 12 4.68 14.13 -7.75
N LEU A 13 5.36 13.71 -8.82
CA LEU A 13 6.52 12.81 -8.74
C LEU A 13 7.85 13.49 -8.37
N ASP A 14 7.86 14.81 -8.26
CA ASP A 14 9.03 15.53 -7.73
C ASP A 14 9.09 15.47 -6.20
N PHE A 15 8.06 14.92 -5.54
CA PHE A 15 8.10 14.64 -4.11
C PHE A 15 9.18 13.57 -3.83
N PRO A 16 10.01 13.74 -2.78
CA PRO A 16 11.05 12.76 -2.49
C PRO A 16 10.46 11.39 -2.16
N VAL A 17 11.14 10.33 -2.60
CA VAL A 17 10.76 8.97 -2.19
C VAL A 17 11.05 8.81 -0.71
N ILE A 18 9.99 8.69 0.09
CA ILE A 18 10.07 8.46 1.53
C ILE A 18 10.17 6.96 1.81
N THR A 19 10.84 6.61 2.89
CA THR A 19 11.00 5.24 3.37
C THR A 19 10.20 4.99 4.64
N ILE A 20 10.02 3.74 5.03
CA ILE A 20 9.45 3.37 6.35
C ILE A 20 10.24 4.02 7.48
N LYS A 21 11.57 4.12 7.34
CA LYS A 21 12.43 4.78 8.34
C LYS A 21 12.15 6.27 8.48
N ASP A 22 11.87 6.96 7.38
CA ASP A 22 11.52 8.39 7.41
C ASP A 22 10.16 8.62 8.09
N ILE A 23 9.18 7.75 7.79
CA ILE A 23 7.87 7.78 8.46
C ILE A 23 8.02 7.60 9.97
N VAL A 24 8.83 6.62 10.38
CA VAL A 24 9.08 6.32 11.80
C VAL A 24 9.77 7.49 12.53
N ARG A 25 10.71 8.16 11.88
CA ARG A 25 11.33 9.38 12.45
C ARG A 25 10.31 10.51 12.64
N ALA A 26 9.39 10.68 11.67
CA ALA A 26 8.32 11.67 11.82
C ALA A 26 7.37 11.31 12.98
N GLN A 27 7.06 10.02 13.16
CA GLN A 27 6.24 9.56 14.30
C GLN A 27 6.94 9.82 15.63
N GLU A 28 8.24 9.59 15.73
CA GLU A 28 9.03 9.88 16.92
C GLU A 28 9.04 11.37 17.25
N THR A 29 9.24 12.22 16.25
CA THR A 29 9.14 13.69 16.41
C THR A 29 7.76 14.12 16.89
N LEU A 30 6.68 13.47 16.43
CA LEU A 30 5.32 13.72 16.90
C LEU A 30 5.16 13.35 18.38
N LEU A 31 5.70 12.21 18.81
CA LEU A 31 5.66 11.79 20.22
C LEU A 31 6.38 12.81 21.11
N ASP A 32 7.51 13.34 20.67
CA ASP A 32 8.24 14.39 21.39
C ASP A 32 7.43 15.68 21.50
N HIS A 33 6.80 16.10 20.39
CA HIS A 33 5.92 17.27 20.38
C HIS A 33 4.74 17.14 21.36
N LEU A 34 4.20 15.92 21.48
CA LEU A 34 3.10 15.60 22.41
C LEU A 34 3.59 15.37 23.85
N GLY A 35 4.90 15.42 24.11
CA GLY A 35 5.49 15.16 25.44
C GLY A 35 5.44 13.69 25.85
N ILE A 36 5.17 12.77 24.94
CA ILE A 36 5.06 11.32 25.21
C ILE A 36 6.46 10.71 25.21
N LYS A 37 6.97 10.36 26.37
CA LYS A 37 8.31 9.78 26.52
C LYS A 37 8.37 8.30 26.16
N LYS A 38 7.33 7.54 26.49
CA LYS A 38 7.26 6.10 26.26
C LYS A 38 5.83 5.65 26.04
N LEU A 39 5.62 4.82 25.01
CA LEU A 39 4.34 4.17 24.74
C LEU A 39 4.21 2.91 25.61
N LEU A 40 3.04 2.68 26.17
CA LEU A 40 2.71 1.41 26.83
C LEU A 40 2.67 0.27 25.82
N CYS A 41 2.00 0.51 24.70
CA CYS A 41 1.92 -0.43 23.60
C CYS A 41 1.80 0.32 22.28
N ALA A 42 2.49 -0.18 21.27
CA ALA A 42 2.29 0.23 19.87
C ALA A 42 1.77 -0.96 19.07
N THR A 43 0.82 -0.72 18.17
CA THR A 43 0.27 -1.77 17.30
C THR A 43 0.16 -1.26 15.87
N GLY A 44 0.35 -2.15 14.90
CA GLY A 44 0.25 -1.80 13.49
C GLY A 44 0.03 -3.01 12.60
N GLY A 45 -0.82 -2.85 11.59
CA GLY A 45 -1.10 -3.88 10.59
C GLY A 45 -0.42 -3.60 9.26
N SER A 46 0.04 -4.64 8.54
CA SER A 46 0.64 -4.55 7.22
C SER A 46 1.82 -3.55 7.23
N MET A 47 1.77 -2.48 6.42
CA MET A 47 2.76 -1.41 6.42
C MET A 47 2.92 -0.76 7.81
N GLY A 48 1.84 -0.64 8.60
CA GLY A 48 1.90 -0.18 9.99
C GLY A 48 2.71 -1.13 10.89
N GLY A 49 2.66 -2.43 10.62
CA GLY A 49 3.52 -3.42 11.28
C GLY A 49 4.99 -3.27 10.89
N MET A 50 5.30 -2.97 9.61
CA MET A 50 6.67 -2.63 9.18
C MET A 50 7.19 -1.37 9.87
N GLN A 51 6.34 -0.33 9.99
CA GLN A 51 6.67 0.89 10.74
C GLN A 51 6.94 0.57 12.21
N LEU A 52 6.12 -0.29 12.81
CA LEU A 52 6.31 -0.70 14.20
C LEU A 52 7.61 -1.46 14.42
N LEU A 53 7.94 -2.42 13.55
CA LEU A 53 9.23 -3.13 13.59
C LEU A 53 10.41 -2.15 13.46
N GLN A 54 10.31 -1.19 12.53
CA GLN A 54 11.33 -0.15 12.36
C GLN A 54 11.40 0.77 13.59
N PHE A 55 10.26 1.11 14.19
CA PHE A 55 10.19 1.95 15.39
C PHE A 55 10.91 1.27 16.56
N CYS A 56 10.59 0.01 16.84
CA CYS A 56 11.18 -0.74 17.93
C CYS A 56 12.70 -0.93 17.77
N THR A 57 13.18 -1.11 16.55
CA THR A 57 14.62 -1.28 16.28
C THR A 57 15.38 0.04 16.25
N THR A 58 14.71 1.16 15.95
CA THR A 58 15.35 2.48 15.93
C THR A 58 15.29 3.17 17.28
N PHE A 59 14.20 2.99 18.03
CA PHE A 59 13.92 3.66 19.31
C PHE A 59 13.44 2.63 20.35
N PRO A 60 14.28 1.66 20.74
CA PRO A 60 13.85 0.54 21.59
C PRO A 60 13.38 0.98 22.99
N GLU A 61 13.85 2.11 23.49
CA GLU A 61 13.44 2.66 24.78
C GLU A 61 12.07 3.37 24.75
N ARG A 62 11.54 3.67 23.56
CA ARG A 62 10.32 4.48 23.38
C ARG A 62 9.02 3.69 23.46
N THR A 63 9.07 2.35 23.51
CA THR A 63 7.88 1.53 23.72
C THR A 63 8.13 0.43 24.73
N PHE A 64 7.09 0.05 25.49
CA PHE A 64 7.15 -1.07 26.43
C PHE A 64 6.78 -2.39 25.73
N SER A 65 5.80 -2.36 24.85
CA SER A 65 5.36 -3.54 24.10
C SER A 65 4.94 -3.18 22.67
N ALA A 66 4.98 -4.16 21.77
CA ALA A 66 4.66 -4.00 20.35
C ALA A 66 3.84 -5.18 19.84
N ILE A 67 2.82 -4.90 19.04
CA ILE A 67 1.94 -5.89 18.41
C ILE A 67 1.94 -5.68 16.91
N PRO A 68 2.93 -6.22 16.16
CA PRO A 68 2.92 -6.21 14.70
C PRO A 68 1.93 -7.24 14.17
N ILE A 69 1.06 -6.85 13.24
CA ILE A 69 -0.01 -7.71 12.70
C ILE A 69 0.17 -7.84 11.19
N ALA A 70 0.18 -9.08 10.67
CA ALA A 70 0.21 -9.37 9.24
C ALA A 70 1.28 -8.57 8.47
N CYS A 71 2.50 -8.55 8.97
CA CYS A 71 3.64 -7.88 8.36
C CYS A 71 4.87 -8.79 8.30
N SER A 72 5.89 -8.34 7.61
CA SER A 72 7.18 -9.02 7.47
C SER A 72 8.34 -8.05 7.68
N SER A 73 9.53 -8.59 7.94
CA SER A 73 10.79 -7.81 8.05
C SER A 73 11.31 -7.30 6.71
N SER A 74 10.80 -7.83 5.60
CA SER A 74 11.07 -7.40 4.22
C SER A 74 10.03 -7.98 3.29
N HIS A 75 9.83 -7.38 2.12
CA HIS A 75 8.99 -7.96 1.08
C HIS A 75 9.70 -9.11 0.36
N SER A 76 8.96 -10.19 0.10
CA SER A 76 9.40 -11.26 -0.80
C SER A 76 9.42 -10.77 -2.26
N ALA A 77 10.09 -11.52 -3.14
CA ALA A 77 10.06 -11.26 -4.57
C ALA A 77 8.63 -11.25 -5.13
N GLN A 78 7.74 -12.11 -4.62
CA GLN A 78 6.33 -12.13 -5.03
C GLN A 78 5.58 -10.84 -4.61
N ASN A 79 5.81 -10.33 -3.38
CA ASN A 79 5.21 -9.07 -2.95
C ASN A 79 5.69 -7.90 -3.81
N ILE A 80 7.00 -7.83 -4.09
CA ILE A 80 7.59 -6.79 -4.96
C ILE A 80 7.00 -6.88 -6.38
N ALA A 81 6.83 -8.09 -6.93
CA ALA A 81 6.26 -8.30 -8.26
C ALA A 81 4.79 -7.85 -8.32
N LEU A 82 3.98 -8.16 -7.30
CA LEU A 82 2.59 -7.72 -7.22
C LEU A 82 2.48 -6.20 -7.08
N ASN A 83 3.34 -5.58 -6.28
CA ASN A 83 3.42 -4.12 -6.18
C ASN A 83 3.84 -3.49 -7.52
N GLU A 84 4.80 -4.10 -8.22
CA GLU A 84 5.22 -3.60 -9.54
C GLU A 84 4.09 -3.70 -10.55
N LEU A 85 3.35 -4.81 -10.58
CA LEU A 85 2.17 -4.96 -11.45
C LEU A 85 1.12 -3.87 -11.17
N ALA A 86 0.86 -3.58 -9.90
CA ALA A 86 -0.05 -2.51 -9.51
C ALA A 86 0.45 -1.11 -9.96
N ARG A 87 1.75 -0.83 -9.81
CA ARG A 87 2.35 0.42 -10.29
C ARG A 87 2.27 0.54 -11.81
N GLN A 88 2.59 -0.53 -12.53
CA GLN A 88 2.51 -0.54 -13.99
C GLN A 88 1.07 -0.32 -14.48
N ALA A 89 0.06 -0.89 -13.81
CA ALA A 89 -1.34 -0.64 -14.14
C ALA A 89 -1.70 0.86 -14.04
N ILE A 90 -1.21 1.55 -13.01
CA ILE A 90 -1.41 3.00 -12.85
C ILE A 90 -0.66 3.78 -13.94
N MET A 91 0.61 3.46 -14.15
CA MET A 91 1.48 4.20 -15.09
C MET A 91 1.09 3.98 -16.56
N ALA A 92 0.48 2.85 -16.88
CA ALA A 92 -0.04 2.55 -18.21
C ALA A 92 -1.38 3.23 -18.51
N ASP A 93 -2.10 3.74 -17.50
CA ASP A 93 -3.33 4.51 -17.72
C ASP A 93 -2.98 5.84 -18.44
N PRO A 94 -3.54 6.10 -19.64
CA PRO A 94 -3.22 7.34 -20.39
C PRO A 94 -3.49 8.62 -19.61
N VAL A 95 -4.42 8.58 -18.65
CA VAL A 95 -4.77 9.74 -17.82
C VAL A 95 -3.72 10.03 -16.76
N TRP A 96 -2.83 9.09 -16.44
CA TRP A 96 -1.78 9.27 -15.43
C TRP A 96 -0.80 10.39 -15.80
N ASP A 97 -0.50 10.56 -17.09
CA ASP A 97 0.28 11.70 -17.63
C ASP A 97 1.59 11.94 -16.88
N ASN A 98 2.41 10.90 -16.72
CA ASN A 98 3.65 10.95 -15.92
C ASN A 98 3.45 11.54 -14.50
N GLY A 99 2.34 11.21 -13.87
CA GLY A 99 1.98 11.66 -12.53
C GLY A 99 1.45 13.09 -12.45
N LYS A 100 1.19 13.76 -13.58
CA LYS A 100 0.73 15.16 -13.67
C LYS A 100 -0.78 15.29 -13.87
N TYR A 101 -1.55 14.22 -13.75
CA TYR A 101 -3.01 14.18 -13.93
C TYR A 101 -3.75 15.23 -13.08
N PHE A 102 -3.21 15.60 -11.92
CA PHE A 102 -3.78 16.62 -11.04
C PHE A 102 -3.83 18.01 -11.69
N LEU A 103 -2.92 18.34 -12.61
CA LEU A 103 -2.94 19.61 -13.33
C LEU A 103 -4.17 19.76 -14.25
N LYS A 104 -4.74 18.64 -14.66
CA LYS A 104 -5.95 18.56 -15.51
C LYS A 104 -7.20 18.27 -14.70
N ASN A 105 -7.11 18.27 -13.37
CA ASN A 105 -8.19 17.86 -12.46
C ASN A 105 -8.81 16.49 -12.85
N THR A 106 -7.95 15.55 -13.23
CA THR A 106 -8.30 14.18 -13.62
C THR A 106 -7.66 13.18 -12.67
N GLN A 107 -7.96 11.89 -12.86
CA GLN A 107 -7.34 10.81 -12.11
C GLN A 107 -7.29 9.55 -12.99
N PRO A 108 -6.19 8.76 -12.96
CA PRO A 108 -6.06 7.52 -13.70
C PRO A 108 -6.89 6.42 -13.03
N LYS A 109 -8.22 6.53 -13.16
CA LYS A 109 -9.19 5.69 -12.43
C LYS A 109 -9.10 4.23 -12.80
N ASN A 110 -8.86 3.92 -14.09
CA ASN A 110 -8.78 2.55 -14.56
C ASN A 110 -7.54 1.86 -14.01
N GLY A 111 -6.38 2.49 -14.14
CA GLY A 111 -5.12 1.97 -13.61
C GLY A 111 -5.15 1.79 -12.10
N LEU A 112 -5.70 2.78 -11.38
CA LEU A 112 -5.83 2.72 -9.93
C LEU A 112 -6.80 1.63 -9.47
N ALA A 113 -7.91 1.42 -10.19
CA ALA A 113 -8.86 0.34 -9.92
C ALA A 113 -8.20 -1.03 -10.11
N VAL A 114 -7.46 -1.23 -11.22
CA VAL A 114 -6.73 -2.49 -11.46
C VAL A 114 -5.67 -2.72 -10.39
N ALA A 115 -4.92 -1.69 -10.00
CA ALA A 115 -3.95 -1.79 -8.90
C ALA A 115 -4.61 -2.27 -7.59
N ARG A 116 -5.83 -1.80 -7.30
CA ARG A 116 -6.60 -2.27 -6.14
C ARG A 116 -7.04 -3.73 -6.28
N MET A 117 -7.47 -4.16 -7.47
CA MET A 117 -7.83 -5.57 -7.74
C MET A 117 -6.64 -6.49 -7.47
N VAL A 118 -5.43 -6.12 -7.93
CA VAL A 118 -4.19 -6.85 -7.63
C VAL A 118 -3.98 -7.00 -6.12
N GLY A 119 -4.16 -5.91 -5.36
CA GLY A 119 -4.08 -5.93 -3.90
C GLY A 119 -5.07 -6.94 -3.30
N HIS A 120 -6.32 -6.94 -3.75
CA HIS A 120 -7.33 -7.86 -3.23
C HIS A 120 -7.02 -9.34 -3.53
N ILE A 121 -6.45 -9.65 -4.68
CA ILE A 121 -6.00 -11.00 -5.00
C ILE A 121 -4.83 -11.41 -4.09
N SER A 122 -3.90 -10.51 -3.81
CA SER A 122 -2.72 -10.78 -3.00
C SER A 122 -3.00 -10.89 -1.49
N TYR A 123 -4.10 -10.30 -1.00
CA TYR A 123 -4.45 -10.31 0.43
C TYR A 123 -5.28 -11.51 0.85
N LEU A 124 -5.92 -12.17 -0.08
CA LEU A 124 -6.75 -13.34 0.16
C LEU A 124 -5.97 -14.61 -0.20
N TYR A 125 -6.05 -15.62 0.64
CA TYR A 125 -5.52 -16.93 0.28
C TYR A 125 -6.49 -17.68 -0.63
N GLU A 126 -5.95 -18.54 -1.48
CA GLU A 126 -6.70 -19.21 -2.55
C GLU A 126 -7.94 -19.96 -2.04
N GLN A 127 -7.78 -20.76 -0.97
CA GLN A 127 -8.89 -21.50 -0.40
C GLN A 127 -10.01 -20.60 0.11
N GLY A 128 -9.70 -19.47 0.76
CA GLY A 128 -10.71 -18.51 1.19
C GLY A 128 -11.46 -17.84 0.05
N MET A 129 -10.79 -17.57 -1.07
CA MET A 129 -11.45 -17.14 -2.29
C MET A 129 -12.37 -18.21 -2.85
N GLN A 130 -11.90 -19.47 -2.89
CA GLN A 130 -12.67 -20.60 -3.38
C GLN A 130 -13.91 -20.87 -2.52
N GLU A 131 -13.79 -20.83 -1.20
CA GLU A 131 -14.91 -21.01 -0.28
C GLU A 131 -15.96 -19.90 -0.43
N LYS A 132 -15.52 -18.67 -0.56
CA LYS A 132 -16.40 -17.50 -0.64
C LYS A 132 -17.10 -17.38 -1.98
N TYR A 133 -16.36 -17.49 -3.07
CA TYR A 133 -16.87 -17.20 -4.42
C TYR A 133 -17.00 -18.45 -5.28
N GLY A 134 -16.01 -19.37 -5.23
CA GLY A 134 -15.95 -20.53 -6.11
C GLY A 134 -16.16 -20.14 -7.58
N ARG A 135 -17.04 -20.87 -8.27
CA ARG A 135 -17.51 -20.56 -9.62
C ARG A 135 -18.95 -20.00 -9.64
N LYS A 136 -19.37 -19.36 -8.55
CA LYS A 136 -20.73 -18.82 -8.42
C LYS A 136 -20.92 -17.70 -9.45
N LEU A 137 -22.00 -17.85 -10.23
CA LEU A 137 -22.44 -16.79 -11.15
C LEU A 137 -23.12 -15.66 -10.37
N GLN A 138 -23.20 -14.50 -11.01
CA GLN A 138 -24.08 -13.43 -10.58
C GLN A 138 -25.55 -13.95 -10.60
N GLU A 139 -26.54 -13.10 -10.43
CA GLU A 139 -27.96 -13.45 -10.51
C GLU A 139 -28.34 -13.86 -11.94
N LYS A 140 -27.72 -14.95 -12.44
CA LYS A 140 -27.84 -15.49 -13.79
C LYS A 140 -27.95 -17.01 -13.76
N ALA A 141 -28.71 -17.56 -14.69
CA ALA A 141 -28.86 -19.02 -14.83
C ALA A 141 -27.69 -19.66 -15.59
N ASP A 142 -27.03 -18.93 -16.49
CA ASP A 142 -25.93 -19.43 -17.35
C ASP A 142 -24.98 -18.29 -17.74
N TYR A 143 -23.89 -18.62 -18.44
CA TYR A 143 -22.91 -17.68 -18.97
C TYR A 143 -23.49 -16.79 -20.08
N GLU A 144 -23.12 -15.50 -20.07
CA GLU A 144 -23.48 -14.58 -21.16
C GLU A 144 -22.56 -14.67 -22.38
N PHE A 145 -21.40 -15.36 -22.25
CA PHE A 145 -20.35 -15.41 -23.29
C PHE A 145 -19.92 -14.01 -23.75
N SER A 146 -19.86 -13.08 -22.82
CA SER A 146 -19.47 -11.67 -23.03
C SER A 146 -18.27 -11.30 -22.15
N PHE A 147 -17.82 -10.03 -22.22
CA PHE A 147 -16.79 -9.49 -21.32
C PHE A 147 -17.38 -8.79 -20.09
N ASN A 148 -18.66 -8.95 -19.82
CA ASN A 148 -19.29 -8.54 -18.58
C ASN A 148 -18.90 -9.49 -17.42
N ALA A 149 -19.20 -9.11 -16.19
CA ALA A 149 -18.96 -9.97 -15.06
C ALA A 149 -19.99 -11.09 -15.00
N ASP A 150 -19.57 -12.31 -15.30
CA ASP A 150 -20.39 -13.51 -15.11
C ASP A 150 -20.23 -14.06 -13.68
N PHE A 151 -19.02 -14.08 -13.16
CA PHE A 151 -18.73 -14.63 -11.83
C PHE A 151 -18.81 -13.57 -10.73
N GLN A 152 -19.21 -14.01 -9.53
CA GLN A 152 -19.28 -13.13 -8.36
C GLN A 152 -17.92 -12.55 -8.01
N VAL A 153 -16.83 -13.27 -8.18
CA VAL A 153 -15.48 -12.78 -7.91
C VAL A 153 -15.08 -11.62 -8.83
N GLU A 154 -15.52 -11.62 -10.09
CA GLU A 154 -15.26 -10.51 -11.03
C GLU A 154 -15.99 -9.25 -10.58
N SER A 155 -17.26 -9.37 -10.23
CA SER A 155 -18.05 -8.26 -9.69
C SER A 155 -17.46 -7.72 -8.40
N TYR A 156 -17.03 -8.61 -7.50
CA TYR A 156 -16.33 -8.22 -6.28
C TYR A 156 -15.08 -7.39 -6.56
N LEU A 157 -14.21 -7.84 -7.45
CA LEU A 157 -12.97 -7.13 -7.78
C LEU A 157 -13.27 -5.77 -8.43
N ARG A 158 -14.23 -5.70 -9.37
CA ARG A 158 -14.66 -4.44 -9.98
C ARG A 158 -15.19 -3.46 -8.96
N HIS A 159 -16.02 -3.93 -8.02
CA HIS A 159 -16.54 -3.10 -6.92
C HIS A 159 -15.42 -2.58 -6.01
N GLN A 160 -14.48 -3.43 -5.62
CA GLN A 160 -13.34 -3.02 -4.80
C GLN A 160 -12.45 -1.99 -5.51
N GLY A 161 -12.24 -2.16 -6.81
CA GLY A 161 -11.51 -1.20 -7.62
C GLY A 161 -12.20 0.16 -7.68
N SER A 162 -13.48 0.19 -8.05
CA SER A 162 -14.26 1.43 -8.18
C SER A 162 -14.39 2.18 -6.85
N SER A 163 -14.66 1.47 -5.76
CA SER A 163 -14.76 2.09 -4.42
C SER A 163 -13.44 2.67 -3.92
N PHE A 164 -12.31 2.08 -4.34
CA PHE A 164 -10.99 2.56 -3.96
C PHE A 164 -10.63 3.88 -4.63
N VAL A 165 -10.97 4.02 -5.91
CA VAL A 165 -10.71 5.22 -6.71
C VAL A 165 -11.29 6.50 -6.09
N GLU A 166 -12.42 6.40 -5.40
CA GLU A 166 -13.06 7.55 -4.75
C GLU A 166 -12.31 8.06 -3.50
N ARG A 167 -11.35 7.27 -2.97
CA ARG A 167 -10.70 7.56 -1.68
C ARG A 167 -9.19 7.69 -1.76
N PHE A 168 -8.56 7.18 -2.81
CA PHE A 168 -7.11 7.08 -2.89
C PHE A 168 -6.55 7.80 -4.11
N ASP A 169 -5.39 8.38 -3.94
CA ASP A 169 -4.62 9.03 -4.98
C ASP A 169 -3.62 8.05 -5.63
N ALA A 170 -3.52 8.10 -6.95
CA ALA A 170 -2.70 7.16 -7.71
C ALA A 170 -1.19 7.31 -7.42
N ASN A 171 -0.67 8.54 -7.38
CA ASN A 171 0.74 8.77 -7.05
C ASN A 171 1.06 8.30 -5.63
N SER A 172 0.15 8.49 -4.68
CA SER A 172 0.34 8.00 -3.31
C SER A 172 0.54 6.48 -3.26
N ILE A 173 -0.16 5.70 -4.10
CA ILE A 173 0.02 4.25 -4.18
C ILE A 173 1.42 3.90 -4.71
N LEU A 174 1.96 4.66 -5.68
CA LEU A 174 3.33 4.46 -6.16
C LEU A 174 4.34 4.64 -5.03
N TYR A 175 4.23 5.72 -4.26
CA TYR A 175 5.11 6.01 -3.13
C TYR A 175 5.00 4.98 -2.00
N ILE A 176 3.79 4.65 -1.58
CA ILE A 176 3.53 3.71 -0.49
C ILE A 176 4.07 2.32 -0.85
N THR A 177 3.79 1.81 -2.04
CA THR A 177 4.28 0.49 -2.46
C THR A 177 5.79 0.48 -2.59
N ARG A 178 6.41 1.57 -3.05
CA ARG A 178 7.86 1.68 -3.13
C ARG A 178 8.50 1.74 -1.73
N ALA A 179 7.91 2.46 -0.79
CA ALA A 179 8.38 2.49 0.60
C ALA A 179 8.38 1.10 1.25
N MET A 180 7.34 0.30 0.98
CA MET A 180 7.26 -1.08 1.47
C MET A 180 8.30 -2.00 0.79
N ASP A 181 8.52 -1.85 -0.52
CA ASP A 181 9.51 -2.65 -1.27
C ASP A 181 10.95 -2.36 -0.82
N TYR A 182 11.24 -1.13 -0.39
CA TYR A 182 12.55 -0.73 0.11
C TYR A 182 12.77 -1.11 1.58
N PHE A 183 11.72 -1.51 2.29
CA PHE A 183 11.84 -1.92 3.67
C PHE A 183 12.52 -3.29 3.78
N ASP A 184 13.67 -3.32 4.46
CA ASP A 184 14.42 -4.53 4.71
C ASP A 184 15.23 -4.38 6.01
N LEU A 185 14.74 -4.95 7.08
CA LEU A 185 15.43 -4.95 8.38
C LEU A 185 16.72 -5.77 8.35
N THR A 186 16.80 -6.80 7.50
CA THR A 186 18.00 -7.67 7.46
C THR A 186 19.25 -6.91 7.04
N LYS A 187 19.08 -5.87 6.22
CA LYS A 187 20.18 -5.01 5.77
C LYS A 187 20.63 -3.96 6.78
N GLN A 188 19.83 -3.74 7.83
CA GLN A 188 20.14 -2.70 8.83
C GLN A 188 21.05 -3.20 9.95
N PHE A 189 21.18 -4.52 10.11
CA PHE A 189 21.95 -5.17 11.16
C PHE A 189 22.98 -6.14 10.57
N LYS A 190 24.23 -6.07 11.03
CA LYS A 190 25.32 -6.93 10.51
C LYS A 190 25.10 -8.42 10.76
N GLY A 191 24.47 -8.78 11.87
CA GLY A 191 24.10 -10.14 12.24
C GLY A 191 22.72 -10.58 11.75
N GLY A 192 22.08 -9.80 10.88
CA GLY A 192 20.72 -10.05 10.40
C GLY A 192 19.66 -9.85 11.48
N LEU A 193 18.53 -10.55 11.37
CA LEU A 193 17.38 -10.38 12.27
C LEU A 193 17.64 -10.80 13.73
N THR A 194 18.68 -11.57 13.99
CA THR A 194 19.05 -11.95 15.36
C THR A 194 19.64 -10.82 16.19
N GLU A 195 20.05 -9.73 15.53
CA GLU A 195 20.56 -8.51 16.18
C GLU A 195 19.53 -7.37 16.17
N ALA A 196 18.37 -7.55 15.52
CA ALA A 196 17.29 -6.57 15.46
C ALA A 196 16.38 -6.70 16.68
#